data_bf53102632c54b47515181549f10c9bc
#
_entry.id   bf53102632c54b47515181549f10c9bc
#
_cell.length_a   1.000
_cell.length_b   1.000
_cell.length_c   1.000
_cell.angle_alpha   90.00
_cell.angle_beta   90.00
_cell.angle_gamma   90.00
#
_symmetry.space_group_name_H-M   'P 1'
#
loop_
_entity.id
_entity.type
_entity.pdbx_description
1 polymer ?
#
loop_
_entity_poly.entity_id
_entity_poly.type
_entity_poly.pdbx_seq_one_letter_code
_entity_poly.pdbx_strand_id
1 'polypeptide(L)'
;MRVIFLIGFSLFIQLSVANAQYWQKDTLKTSKGDVLVEVVGHCFLHFTYNRLHIYVDPIQNVTDLARLPKADLILITHDHRDHFNTNAIEFLSKPETTVIIPKSCISKVKNGQLLGNGMQITFKDIYIKAVAAYNVKHLRPDNVPYHPKGDGNGYFLVIGNKTIYISGDTENVDEVRGFMKPDLAYITTMMPFTMDEKMCIDIVRRLKPPLLYLLHQNINKDSLVNQLKTVVPGITIRLPY
;
A
#
# COMPACT_ATOMS: atom_id res chain seq x y z
N MET A 1 -33.47 -68.32 10.70
CA MET A 1 -33.58 -66.84 10.47
C MET A 1 -32.25 -66.19 10.83
N ARG A 2 -31.46 -65.77 9.82
CA ARG A 2 -30.23 -65.05 10.05
C ARG A 2 -30.51 -63.52 9.75
N VAL A 3 -30.40 -62.74 10.79
CA VAL A 3 -30.53 -61.28 10.68
C VAL A 3 -29.16 -60.71 10.28
N ILE A 4 -29.11 -60.10 9.10
CA ILE A 4 -27.92 -59.38 8.61
C ILE A 4 -28.05 -57.91 9.05
N PHE A 5 -27.15 -57.44 9.93
CA PHE A 5 -27.00 -56.01 10.26
C PHE A 5 -26.14 -55.36 9.19
N LEU A 6 -26.72 -54.46 8.40
CA LEU A 6 -26.00 -53.54 7.54
C LEU A 6 -25.55 -52.32 8.35
N ILE A 7 -24.24 -52.23 8.58
CA ILE A 7 -23.63 -51.06 9.18
C ILE A 7 -23.39 -50.04 8.03
N GLY A 8 -24.23 -49.01 8.00
CA GLY A 8 -24.02 -47.89 7.08
C GLY A 8 -22.84 -46.99 7.53
N PHE A 9 -21.77 -46.99 6.76
CA PHE A 9 -20.64 -46.06 6.96
C PHE A 9 -21.01 -44.71 6.33
N SER A 10 -21.45 -43.76 7.15
CA SER A 10 -21.62 -42.35 6.71
C SER A 10 -20.27 -41.68 6.61
N LEU A 11 -19.80 -41.49 5.38
CA LEU A 11 -18.60 -40.73 5.08
C LEU A 11 -18.91 -39.21 5.24
N PHE A 12 -18.58 -38.64 6.39
CA PHE A 12 -18.60 -37.19 6.58
C PHE A 12 -17.45 -36.57 5.77
N ILE A 13 -17.77 -36.06 4.60
CA ILE A 13 -16.84 -35.14 3.86
C ILE A 13 -16.86 -33.81 4.60
N GLN A 14 -15.86 -33.59 5.44
CA GLN A 14 -15.58 -32.26 5.95
C GLN A 14 -15.06 -31.42 4.77
N LEU A 15 -15.95 -30.66 4.18
CA LEU A 15 -15.57 -29.53 3.32
C LEU A 15 -14.85 -28.49 4.21
N SER A 16 -13.52 -28.52 4.19
CA SER A 16 -12.72 -27.41 4.70
C SER A 16 -13.03 -26.21 3.82
N VAL A 17 -13.88 -25.30 4.32
CA VAL A 17 -14.03 -23.97 3.75
C VAL A 17 -12.67 -23.30 3.93
N ALA A 18 -11.86 -23.32 2.89
CA ALA A 18 -10.65 -22.51 2.87
C ALA A 18 -11.11 -21.07 3.11
N ASN A 19 -10.70 -20.48 4.23
CA ASN A 19 -10.91 -19.05 4.49
C ASN A 19 -10.27 -18.29 3.33
N ALA A 20 -11.10 -17.87 2.37
CA ALA A 20 -10.68 -16.97 1.33
C ALA A 20 -10.29 -15.67 2.04
N GLN A 21 -9.01 -15.37 2.04
CA GLN A 21 -8.50 -14.10 2.55
C GLN A 21 -9.07 -13.01 1.64
N TYR A 22 -10.12 -12.33 2.10
CA TYR A 22 -10.74 -11.24 1.33
C TYR A 22 -9.88 -10.00 1.47
N TRP A 23 -9.03 -9.74 0.47
CA TRP A 23 -8.34 -8.47 0.35
C TRP A 23 -9.34 -7.36 0.04
N GLN A 24 -9.16 -6.22 0.71
CA GLN A 24 -9.92 -5.02 0.35
C GLN A 24 -9.48 -4.56 -1.03
N LYS A 25 -10.44 -4.45 -1.96
CA LYS A 25 -10.16 -4.09 -3.35
C LYS A 25 -11.20 -3.16 -3.94
N ASP A 26 -10.74 -2.32 -4.86
CA ASP A 26 -11.56 -1.43 -5.69
C ASP A 26 -11.03 -1.42 -7.13
N THR A 27 -11.83 -0.91 -8.06
CA THR A 27 -11.41 -0.70 -9.44
C THR A 27 -11.42 0.78 -9.76
N LEU A 28 -10.25 1.32 -10.13
CA LEU A 28 -10.09 2.69 -10.60
C LEU A 28 -10.22 2.71 -12.12
N LYS A 29 -11.30 3.32 -12.62
CA LYS A 29 -11.54 3.48 -14.06
C LYS A 29 -10.63 4.57 -14.62
N THR A 30 -9.78 4.26 -15.59
CA THR A 30 -8.90 5.23 -16.24
C THR A 30 -9.17 5.32 -17.75
N SER A 31 -8.67 6.38 -18.39
CA SER A 31 -8.77 6.55 -19.85
C SER A 31 -7.94 5.56 -20.66
N LYS A 32 -7.05 4.77 -20.00
CA LYS A 32 -6.17 3.78 -20.64
C LYS A 32 -6.42 2.35 -20.20
N GLY A 33 -7.52 2.10 -19.50
CA GLY A 33 -7.89 0.80 -18.95
C GLY A 33 -8.09 0.85 -17.44
N ASP A 34 -8.69 -0.18 -16.92
CA ASP A 34 -9.00 -0.30 -15.50
C ASP A 34 -7.76 -0.66 -14.69
N VAL A 35 -7.63 -0.06 -13.51
CA VAL A 35 -6.66 -0.46 -12.50
C VAL A 35 -7.40 -1.13 -11.36
N LEU A 36 -7.18 -2.43 -11.19
CA LEU A 36 -7.61 -3.12 -9.97
C LEU A 36 -6.59 -2.79 -8.88
N VAL A 37 -7.05 -2.29 -7.76
CA VAL A 37 -6.24 -1.96 -6.59
C VAL A 37 -6.63 -2.85 -5.42
N GLU A 38 -5.65 -3.45 -4.77
CA GLU A 38 -5.84 -4.41 -3.69
C GLU A 38 -4.88 -4.11 -2.53
N VAL A 39 -5.39 -4.16 -1.30
CA VAL A 39 -4.55 -4.16 -0.10
C VAL A 39 -4.36 -5.61 0.34
N VAL A 40 -3.15 -6.11 0.15
CA VAL A 40 -2.78 -7.51 0.44
C VAL A 40 -2.65 -7.74 1.93
N GLY A 41 -2.07 -6.76 2.64
CA GLY A 41 -1.90 -6.79 4.08
C GLY A 41 -0.97 -5.67 4.55
N HIS A 42 -1.25 -5.07 5.70
CA HIS A 42 -0.50 -3.93 6.22
C HIS A 42 -0.39 -2.80 5.17
N CYS A 43 0.80 -2.43 4.71
CA CYS A 43 1.02 -1.48 3.61
C CYS A 43 1.40 -2.16 2.29
N PHE A 44 1.34 -3.49 2.22
CA PHE A 44 1.59 -4.25 1.02
C PHE A 44 0.41 -4.09 0.05
N LEU A 45 0.62 -3.35 -1.05
CA LEU A 45 -0.37 -3.09 -2.09
C LEU A 45 -0.06 -3.90 -3.35
N HIS A 46 -1.13 -4.29 -4.06
CA HIS A 46 -1.05 -4.90 -5.38
C HIS A 46 -1.96 -4.17 -6.34
N PHE A 47 -1.41 -3.74 -7.48
CA PHE A 47 -2.17 -3.14 -8.57
C PHE A 47 -2.06 -4.01 -9.80
N THR A 48 -3.20 -4.27 -10.45
CA THR A 48 -3.25 -4.93 -11.76
C THR A 48 -3.73 -3.93 -12.80
N TYR A 49 -2.89 -3.69 -13.82
CA TYR A 49 -3.17 -2.77 -14.91
C TYR A 49 -2.66 -3.33 -16.24
N ASN A 50 -3.52 -3.52 -17.24
CA ASN A 50 -3.15 -4.07 -18.56
C ASN A 50 -2.26 -5.31 -18.48
N ARG A 51 -2.60 -6.26 -17.60
CA ARG A 51 -1.81 -7.47 -17.27
C ARG A 51 -0.46 -7.21 -16.58
N LEU A 52 -0.13 -5.98 -16.24
CA LEU A 52 1.02 -5.66 -15.41
C LEU A 52 0.65 -5.84 -13.94
N HIS A 53 1.56 -6.46 -13.19
CA HIS A 53 1.46 -6.63 -11.75
C HIS A 53 2.45 -5.70 -11.06
N ILE A 54 1.93 -4.74 -10.30
CA ILE A 54 2.68 -3.70 -9.61
C ILE A 54 2.50 -3.91 -8.13
N TYR A 55 3.59 -4.02 -7.40
CA TYR A 55 3.58 -4.17 -5.95
C TYR A 55 4.20 -2.96 -5.27
N VAL A 56 3.65 -2.60 -4.10
CA VAL A 56 4.25 -1.61 -3.20
C VAL A 56 4.49 -2.29 -1.87
N ASP A 57 5.69 -2.14 -1.35
CA ASP A 57 6.12 -2.66 -0.04
C ASP A 57 5.77 -4.14 0.17
N PRO A 58 6.19 -5.06 -0.71
CA PRO A 58 5.88 -6.47 -0.55
C PRO A 58 6.62 -7.05 0.66
N ILE A 59 5.85 -7.68 1.57
CA ILE A 59 6.36 -8.33 2.77
C ILE A 59 5.85 -9.76 2.88
N GLN A 60 6.58 -10.59 3.63
CA GLN A 60 6.15 -11.93 4.02
C GLN A 60 5.16 -11.87 5.19
N ASN A 61 4.54 -13.00 5.51
CA ASN A 61 3.67 -13.24 6.67
C ASN A 61 2.31 -12.52 6.68
N VAL A 62 1.95 -11.79 5.62
CA VAL A 62 0.61 -11.21 5.45
C VAL A 62 -0.24 -12.03 4.48
N THR A 63 0.40 -12.80 3.61
CA THR A 63 -0.25 -13.73 2.67
C THR A 63 0.74 -14.80 2.21
N ASP A 64 0.22 -15.87 1.61
CA ASP A 64 1.03 -16.81 0.86
C ASP A 64 1.44 -16.18 -0.49
N LEU A 65 2.71 -15.78 -0.60
CA LEU A 65 3.24 -15.13 -1.80
C LEU A 65 3.13 -16.02 -3.06
N ALA A 66 3.06 -17.35 -2.91
CA ALA A 66 2.91 -18.27 -4.05
C ALA A 66 1.55 -18.11 -4.76
N ARG A 67 0.59 -17.47 -4.13
CA ARG A 67 -0.72 -17.15 -4.72
C ARG A 67 -0.72 -15.86 -5.53
N LEU A 68 0.36 -15.10 -5.48
CA LEU A 68 0.50 -13.83 -6.18
C LEU A 68 1.25 -14.02 -7.51
N PRO A 69 0.85 -13.34 -8.58
CA PRO A 69 1.60 -13.33 -9.84
C PRO A 69 2.97 -12.66 -9.66
N LYS A 70 3.91 -12.98 -10.56
CA LYS A 70 5.22 -12.32 -10.59
C LYS A 70 5.06 -10.84 -10.95
N ALA A 71 5.89 -10.01 -10.33
CA ALA A 71 5.89 -8.57 -10.51
C ALA A 71 6.45 -8.13 -11.87
N ASP A 72 5.85 -7.11 -12.43
CA ASP A 72 6.47 -6.30 -13.51
C ASP A 72 7.18 -5.09 -12.90
N LEU A 73 6.61 -4.52 -11.82
CA LEU A 73 7.16 -3.38 -11.09
C LEU A 73 7.00 -3.59 -9.59
N ILE A 74 8.06 -3.29 -8.83
CA ILE A 74 8.02 -3.21 -7.37
C ILE A 74 8.47 -1.81 -6.96
N LEU A 75 7.68 -1.15 -6.11
CA LEU A 75 8.00 0.13 -5.48
C LEU A 75 8.25 -0.10 -4.00
N ILE A 76 9.34 0.42 -3.47
CA ILE A 76 9.64 0.37 -2.04
C ILE A 76 9.57 1.79 -1.48
N THR A 77 8.82 2.00 -0.39
CA THR A 77 8.71 3.31 0.24
C THR A 77 9.89 3.60 1.16
N HIS A 78 10.30 2.64 2.00
CA HIS A 78 11.42 2.77 2.92
C HIS A 78 11.88 1.39 3.44
N ASP A 79 12.88 1.34 4.29
CA ASP A 79 13.58 0.11 4.68
C ASP A 79 13.18 -0.49 6.04
N HIS A 80 12.07 -0.08 6.63
CA HIS A 80 11.52 -0.71 7.82
C HIS A 80 10.95 -2.10 7.51
N ARG A 81 10.99 -3.02 8.50
CA ARG A 81 10.69 -4.46 8.33
C ARG A 81 9.26 -4.75 7.88
N ASP A 82 8.35 -3.87 8.20
CA ASP A 82 6.93 -3.92 7.86
C ASP A 82 6.58 -3.32 6.50
N HIS A 83 7.59 -2.81 5.76
CA HIS A 83 7.52 -2.28 4.40
C HIS A 83 8.55 -2.91 3.46
N PHE A 84 9.62 -3.46 4.01
CA PHE A 84 10.76 -3.93 3.23
C PHE A 84 11.16 -5.36 3.60
N ASN A 85 11.12 -6.25 2.61
CA ASN A 85 11.53 -7.64 2.76
C ASN A 85 12.18 -8.14 1.47
N THR A 86 13.49 -8.38 1.51
CA THR A 86 14.28 -8.83 0.34
C THR A 86 13.80 -10.16 -0.21
N ASN A 87 13.42 -11.12 0.66
CA ASN A 87 12.92 -12.41 0.23
C ASN A 87 11.57 -12.29 -0.50
N ALA A 88 10.68 -11.37 -0.07
CA ALA A 88 9.44 -11.11 -0.77
C ALA A 88 9.68 -10.46 -2.14
N ILE A 89 10.62 -9.50 -2.20
CA ILE A 89 11.04 -8.85 -3.46
C ILE A 89 11.59 -9.90 -4.42
N GLU A 90 12.54 -10.74 -4.00
CA GLU A 90 13.12 -11.81 -4.82
C GLU A 90 12.07 -12.82 -5.25
N PHE A 91 11.22 -13.27 -4.32
CA PHE A 91 10.16 -14.25 -4.63
C PHE A 91 9.19 -13.74 -5.68
N LEU A 92 8.77 -12.48 -5.60
CA LEU A 92 7.82 -11.89 -6.56
C LEU A 92 8.49 -11.46 -7.86
N SER A 93 9.80 -11.29 -7.89
CA SER A 93 10.53 -10.86 -9.09
C SER A 93 10.63 -11.96 -10.16
N LYS A 94 10.75 -11.53 -11.39
CA LYS A 94 11.17 -12.26 -12.58
C LYS A 94 12.31 -11.47 -13.24
N PRO A 95 13.04 -12.01 -14.24
CA PRO A 95 14.19 -11.33 -14.85
C PRO A 95 13.91 -9.91 -15.33
N GLU A 96 12.68 -9.65 -15.82
CA GLU A 96 12.27 -8.36 -16.37
C GLU A 96 11.67 -7.41 -15.32
N THR A 97 11.57 -7.81 -14.04
CA THR A 97 11.01 -6.97 -12.99
C THR A 97 11.87 -5.73 -12.77
N THR A 98 11.23 -4.56 -12.83
CA THR A 98 11.83 -3.30 -12.37
C THR A 98 11.56 -3.12 -10.87
N VAL A 99 12.62 -2.90 -10.08
CA VAL A 99 12.50 -2.60 -8.65
C VAL A 99 12.95 -1.17 -8.41
N ILE A 100 12.03 -0.28 -8.03
CA ILE A 100 12.30 1.11 -7.70
C ILE A 100 12.44 1.24 -6.18
N ILE A 101 13.53 1.84 -5.75
CA ILE A 101 13.91 1.93 -4.34
C ILE A 101 14.22 3.37 -3.91
N PRO A 102 13.97 3.72 -2.63
CA PRO A 102 14.44 4.96 -2.03
C PRO A 102 15.92 4.85 -1.65
N LYS A 103 16.48 5.97 -1.18
CA LYS A 103 17.88 6.06 -0.75
C LYS A 103 18.23 5.07 0.37
N SER A 104 17.33 4.85 1.34
CA SER A 104 17.55 3.93 2.46
C SER A 104 17.72 2.45 2.05
N CYS A 105 17.30 2.08 0.83
CA CYS A 105 17.37 0.71 0.32
C CYS A 105 18.56 0.45 -0.64
N ILE A 106 19.38 1.47 -0.94
CA ILE A 106 20.38 1.40 -2.04
C ILE A 106 21.37 0.25 -1.91
N SER A 107 21.82 -0.07 -0.69
CA SER A 107 22.76 -1.15 -0.40
C SER A 107 22.08 -2.50 -0.15
N LYS A 108 20.75 -2.54 -0.12
CA LYS A 108 19.95 -3.69 0.33
C LYS A 108 19.29 -4.45 -0.81
N VAL A 109 19.09 -3.81 -1.96
CA VAL A 109 18.44 -4.41 -3.13
C VAL A 109 19.42 -4.45 -4.30
N LYS A 110 19.83 -5.65 -4.68
CA LYS A 110 20.67 -5.85 -5.85
C LYS A 110 19.89 -5.44 -7.11
N ASN A 111 20.48 -4.60 -7.96
CA ASN A 111 19.88 -4.07 -9.19
C ASN A 111 18.62 -3.19 -8.95
N GLY A 112 18.40 -2.68 -7.73
CA GLY A 112 17.36 -1.70 -7.45
C GLY A 112 17.65 -0.37 -8.15
N GLN A 113 16.65 0.18 -8.81
CA GLN A 113 16.72 1.50 -9.44
C GLN A 113 16.41 2.58 -8.42
N LEU A 114 17.38 3.42 -8.08
CA LEU A 114 17.18 4.55 -7.18
C LEU A 114 16.23 5.58 -7.79
N LEU A 115 15.19 5.94 -7.05
CA LEU A 115 14.34 7.09 -7.33
C LEU A 115 14.25 7.94 -6.06
N GLY A 116 15.00 9.03 -5.97
CA GLY A 116 15.01 9.92 -4.81
C GLY A 116 13.84 10.89 -4.79
N ASN A 117 13.60 11.52 -3.63
CA ASN A 117 12.54 12.51 -3.49
C ASN A 117 12.62 13.62 -4.56
N GLY A 118 11.49 13.93 -5.18
CA GLY A 118 11.37 14.90 -6.28
C GLY A 118 11.68 14.35 -7.67
N MET A 119 12.36 13.20 -7.77
CA MET A 119 12.65 12.54 -9.04
C MET A 119 11.41 11.84 -9.60
N GLN A 120 11.43 11.60 -10.90
CA GLN A 120 10.35 10.96 -11.63
C GLN A 120 10.87 10.03 -12.73
N ILE A 121 10.06 9.03 -13.07
CA ILE A 121 10.33 8.06 -14.14
C ILE A 121 9.02 7.67 -14.80
N THR A 122 9.10 7.17 -16.01
CA THR A 122 7.96 6.51 -16.67
C THR A 122 8.27 5.02 -16.84
N PHE A 123 7.44 4.17 -16.24
CA PHE A 123 7.48 2.72 -16.44
C PHE A 123 6.33 2.32 -17.37
N LYS A 124 6.66 1.86 -18.58
CA LYS A 124 5.67 1.67 -19.66
C LYS A 124 4.92 2.99 -19.91
N ASP A 125 3.61 3.03 -19.61
CA ASP A 125 2.78 4.24 -19.72
C ASP A 125 2.32 4.78 -18.36
N ILE A 126 2.97 4.33 -17.28
CA ILE A 126 2.74 4.76 -15.91
C ILE A 126 3.80 5.81 -15.54
N TYR A 127 3.36 7.04 -15.30
CA TYR A 127 4.24 8.05 -14.73
C TYR A 127 4.34 7.86 -13.22
N ILE A 128 5.56 7.86 -12.69
CA ILE A 128 5.87 7.63 -11.27
C ILE A 128 6.72 8.80 -10.78
N LYS A 129 6.25 9.47 -9.73
CA LYS A 129 7.01 10.52 -9.05
C LYS A 129 7.21 10.15 -7.59
N ALA A 130 8.48 10.11 -7.16
CA ALA A 130 8.80 9.98 -5.75
C ALA A 130 8.65 11.34 -5.05
N VAL A 131 8.03 11.31 -3.87
CA VAL A 131 7.84 12.48 -3.02
C VAL A 131 8.41 12.23 -1.65
N ALA A 132 8.69 13.29 -0.90
CA ALA A 132 9.24 13.17 0.44
C ALA A 132 8.26 12.47 1.39
N ALA A 133 8.77 11.53 2.19
CA ALA A 133 8.08 10.86 3.28
C ALA A 133 9.00 10.88 4.50
N TYR A 134 8.61 11.62 5.55
CA TYR A 134 9.46 11.78 6.74
C TYR A 134 8.68 12.33 7.95
N ASN A 135 9.30 12.21 9.16
CA ASN A 135 8.77 12.80 10.39
C ASN A 135 9.34 14.21 10.59
N VAL A 136 8.46 15.11 11.06
CA VAL A 136 8.79 16.50 11.44
C VAL A 136 8.61 16.69 12.94
N LYS A 137 7.50 16.17 13.51
CA LYS A 137 7.04 16.46 14.86
C LYS A 137 7.27 15.29 15.81
N HIS A 138 6.95 14.07 15.38
CA HIS A 138 7.08 12.90 16.23
C HIS A 138 8.47 12.29 16.05
N LEU A 139 9.25 12.33 17.13
CA LEU A 139 10.63 11.87 17.16
C LEU A 139 10.78 10.72 18.15
N ARG A 140 11.83 9.96 18.00
CA ARG A 140 12.28 8.97 18.98
C ARG A 140 12.71 9.66 20.28
N PRO A 141 12.88 8.93 21.39
CA PRO A 141 13.32 9.53 22.65
C PRO A 141 14.68 10.25 22.61
N ASP A 142 15.54 9.86 21.64
CA ASP A 142 16.83 10.49 21.36
C ASP A 142 16.76 11.68 20.40
N ASN A 143 15.55 12.19 20.11
CA ASN A 143 15.26 13.27 19.18
C ASN A 143 15.59 12.97 17.70
N VAL A 144 15.77 11.71 17.35
CA VAL A 144 15.97 11.28 15.95
C VAL A 144 14.59 11.00 15.31
N PRO A 145 14.31 11.47 14.08
CA PRO A 145 13.07 11.11 13.38
C PRO A 145 12.94 9.61 13.19
N TYR A 146 11.71 9.07 13.30
CA TYR A 146 11.45 7.67 12.94
C TYR A 146 11.75 7.42 11.47
N HIS A 147 11.42 8.39 10.61
CA HIS A 147 11.70 8.41 9.18
C HIS A 147 12.45 9.71 8.87
N PRO A 148 13.79 9.65 8.67
CA PRO A 148 14.58 10.85 8.34
C PRO A 148 14.25 11.41 6.96
N LYS A 149 14.33 12.75 6.83
CA LYS A 149 14.10 13.42 5.55
C LYS A 149 15.10 12.97 4.47
N GLY A 150 14.56 12.58 3.32
CA GLY A 150 15.35 12.15 2.16
C GLY A 150 15.69 10.66 2.11
N ASP A 151 15.35 9.88 3.13
CA ASP A 151 15.62 8.44 3.19
C ASP A 151 14.51 7.60 2.57
N GLY A 152 13.24 7.93 2.83
CA GLY A 152 12.06 7.25 2.32
C GLY A 152 11.32 8.04 1.24
N ASN A 153 10.41 7.36 0.55
CA ASN A 153 9.53 7.90 -0.48
C ASN A 153 8.06 7.67 -0.16
N GLY A 154 7.21 8.66 -0.46
CA GLY A 154 5.88 8.44 -0.98
C GLY A 154 5.91 8.40 -2.51
N TYR A 155 4.81 8.01 -3.13
CA TYR A 155 4.71 7.95 -4.59
C TYR A 155 3.43 8.56 -5.11
N PHE A 156 3.52 9.29 -6.23
CA PHE A 156 2.40 9.57 -7.12
C PHE A 156 2.52 8.71 -8.37
N LEU A 157 1.46 7.94 -8.68
CA LEU A 157 1.35 7.17 -9.92
C LEU A 157 0.27 7.83 -10.78
N VAL A 158 0.57 8.13 -12.05
CA VAL A 158 -0.43 8.61 -13.01
C VAL A 158 -0.62 7.56 -14.09
N ILE A 159 -1.86 7.08 -14.22
CA ILE A 159 -2.27 6.07 -15.18
C ILE A 159 -3.46 6.63 -15.97
N GLY A 160 -3.24 6.92 -17.24
CA GLY A 160 -4.24 7.63 -18.03
C GLY A 160 -4.58 9.00 -17.42
N ASN A 161 -5.86 9.21 -17.10
CA ASN A 161 -6.35 10.43 -16.45
C ASN A 161 -6.53 10.30 -14.92
N LYS A 162 -5.97 9.26 -14.30
CA LYS A 162 -6.10 9.00 -12.86
C LYS A 162 -4.77 9.08 -12.14
N THR A 163 -4.83 9.61 -10.92
CA THR A 163 -3.68 9.78 -10.04
C THR A 163 -3.89 9.00 -8.75
N ILE A 164 -2.91 8.19 -8.38
CA ILE A 164 -2.86 7.45 -7.12
C ILE A 164 -1.75 8.05 -6.26
N TYR A 165 -2.05 8.37 -5.01
CA TYR A 165 -1.06 8.79 -4.03
C TYR A 165 -0.84 7.69 -2.98
N ILE A 166 0.41 7.36 -2.71
CA ILE A 166 0.86 6.44 -1.66
C ILE A 166 1.77 7.23 -0.75
N SER A 167 1.36 7.44 0.51
CA SER A 167 2.11 8.30 1.42
C SER A 167 3.48 7.72 1.81
N GLY A 168 3.59 6.39 1.88
CA GLY A 168 4.62 5.76 2.71
C GLY A 168 4.43 6.15 4.17
N ASP A 169 5.44 5.90 5.00
CA ASP A 169 5.42 6.33 6.38
C ASP A 169 5.94 7.76 6.50
N THR A 170 5.02 8.67 6.77
CA THR A 170 5.29 10.11 6.80
C THR A 170 4.34 10.82 7.74
N GLU A 171 4.74 11.99 8.18
CA GLU A 171 3.81 13.00 8.67
C GLU A 171 3.28 13.86 7.52
N ASN A 172 2.43 14.83 7.85
CA ASN A 172 1.88 15.78 6.91
C ASN A 172 2.93 16.85 6.53
N VAL A 173 3.77 16.53 5.54
CA VAL A 173 4.89 17.36 5.10
C VAL A 173 4.50 18.36 4.01
N ASP A 174 5.21 19.48 3.94
CA ASP A 174 4.86 20.58 3.03
C ASP A 174 5.07 20.22 1.56
N GLU A 175 6.02 19.36 1.26
CA GLU A 175 6.34 18.92 -0.09
C GLU A 175 5.17 18.24 -0.82
N VAL A 176 4.21 17.69 -0.07
CA VAL A 176 3.00 17.08 -0.64
C VAL A 176 1.94 18.14 -1.00
N ARG A 177 2.08 19.38 -0.51
CA ARG A 177 1.07 20.46 -0.68
C ARG A 177 0.89 20.93 -2.13
N GLY A 178 1.92 20.83 -2.95
CA GLY A 178 1.92 21.32 -4.33
C GLY A 178 1.54 20.32 -5.40
N PHE A 179 1.15 19.09 -5.02
CA PHE A 179 0.90 18.02 -5.97
C PHE A 179 -0.56 17.95 -6.46
N MET A 180 -0.74 17.21 -7.56
CA MET A 180 -2.04 16.95 -8.16
C MET A 180 -2.98 16.29 -7.13
N LYS A 181 -4.28 16.66 -7.20
CA LYS A 181 -5.30 15.98 -6.40
C LYS A 181 -5.39 14.52 -6.82
N PRO A 182 -5.15 13.56 -5.92
CA PRO A 182 -5.26 12.15 -6.28
C PRO A 182 -6.72 11.71 -6.40
N ASP A 183 -7.00 10.81 -7.32
CA ASP A 183 -8.29 10.10 -7.41
C ASP A 183 -8.40 9.01 -6.33
N LEU A 184 -7.25 8.49 -5.89
CA LEU A 184 -7.11 7.49 -4.85
C LEU A 184 -5.90 7.85 -3.99
N ALA A 185 -6.06 7.82 -2.66
CA ALA A 185 -4.95 8.00 -1.72
C ALA A 185 -4.85 6.84 -0.74
N TYR A 186 -3.63 6.37 -0.50
CA TYR A 186 -3.24 5.49 0.60
C TYR A 186 -2.47 6.31 1.62
N ILE A 187 -3.00 6.44 2.83
CA ILE A 187 -2.44 7.28 3.91
C ILE A 187 -2.25 6.45 5.17
N THR A 188 -1.05 6.53 5.74
CA THR A 188 -0.68 5.86 6.99
C THR A 188 -1.00 6.73 8.20
N THR A 189 -1.54 6.11 9.28
CA THR A 189 -2.01 6.81 10.48
C THR A 189 -1.68 6.06 11.76
N MET A 190 -0.39 5.84 12.03
CA MET A 190 0.09 5.08 13.19
C MET A 190 1.01 5.91 14.08
N MET A 191 0.50 6.37 15.21
CA MET A 191 1.29 7.09 16.20
C MET A 191 2.26 6.16 16.95
N PRO A 192 3.50 6.60 17.20
CA PRO A 192 4.11 7.90 16.88
C PRO A 192 4.85 7.92 15.55
N PHE A 193 4.71 6.89 14.71
CA PHE A 193 5.56 6.67 13.53
C PHE A 193 5.14 7.50 12.32
N THR A 194 3.82 7.74 12.17
CA THR A 194 3.25 8.45 11.03
C THR A 194 2.30 9.56 11.47
N MET A 195 1.28 9.88 10.70
CA MET A 195 0.36 10.98 10.99
C MET A 195 -0.49 10.72 12.23
N ASP A 196 -0.63 11.75 13.08
CA ASP A 196 -1.71 11.83 14.04
C ASP A 196 -3.04 12.16 13.34
N GLU A 197 -4.16 12.11 14.09
CA GLU A 197 -5.49 12.36 13.55
C GLU A 197 -5.62 13.75 12.90
N LYS A 198 -5.03 14.79 13.51
CA LYS A 198 -5.07 16.17 12.99
C LYS A 198 -4.29 16.29 11.69
N MET A 199 -3.12 15.68 11.61
CA MET A 199 -2.29 15.64 10.40
C MET A 199 -3.00 14.91 9.26
N CYS A 200 -3.64 13.77 9.55
CA CYS A 200 -4.42 13.03 8.58
C CYS A 200 -5.61 13.86 8.06
N ILE A 201 -6.38 14.50 8.93
CA ILE A 201 -7.50 15.36 8.53
C ILE A 201 -7.01 16.52 7.66
N ASP A 202 -5.88 17.15 8.01
CA ASP A 202 -5.35 18.29 7.27
C ASP A 202 -4.87 17.89 5.87
N ILE A 203 -4.13 16.78 5.71
CA ILE A 203 -3.69 16.32 4.39
C ILE A 203 -4.87 15.89 3.52
N VAL A 204 -5.85 15.15 4.07
CA VAL A 204 -7.03 14.71 3.34
C VAL A 204 -7.91 15.89 2.91
N ARG A 205 -8.06 16.91 3.78
CA ARG A 205 -8.75 18.16 3.43
C ARG A 205 -8.11 18.88 2.25
N ARG A 206 -6.78 18.83 2.12
CA ARG A 206 -6.01 19.46 1.03
C ARG A 206 -6.08 18.64 -0.26
N LEU A 207 -5.83 17.34 -0.17
CA LEU A 207 -5.81 16.44 -1.32
C LEU A 207 -7.21 16.12 -1.86
N LYS A 208 -8.22 16.04 -0.98
CA LYS A 208 -9.62 15.71 -1.30
C LYS A 208 -9.77 14.49 -2.21
N PRO A 209 -9.15 13.35 -1.88
CA PRO A 209 -9.30 12.16 -2.71
C PRO A 209 -10.74 11.64 -2.64
N PRO A 210 -11.39 11.29 -3.78
CA PRO A 210 -12.71 10.66 -3.75
C PRO A 210 -12.68 9.25 -3.11
N LEU A 211 -11.53 8.56 -3.19
CA LEU A 211 -11.31 7.25 -2.56
C LEU A 211 -10.05 7.32 -1.68
N LEU A 212 -10.21 6.95 -0.41
CA LEU A 212 -9.14 6.96 0.59
C LEU A 212 -9.03 5.59 1.26
N TYR A 213 -7.84 5.05 1.29
CA TYR A 213 -7.46 3.93 2.15
C TYR A 213 -6.64 4.45 3.32
N LEU A 214 -7.10 4.17 4.55
CA LEU A 214 -6.33 4.41 5.76
C LEU A 214 -5.58 3.13 6.10
N LEU A 215 -4.26 3.20 6.07
CA LEU A 215 -3.35 2.10 6.35
C LEU A 215 -2.61 2.32 7.66
N HIS A 216 -2.00 1.25 8.19
CA HIS A 216 -1.09 1.34 9.34
C HIS A 216 -1.73 2.06 10.54
N GLN A 217 -2.85 1.52 11.04
CA GLN A 217 -3.73 2.25 11.93
C GLN A 217 -3.61 1.81 13.40
N ASN A 218 -3.45 2.77 14.32
CA ASN A 218 -3.63 2.58 15.75
C ASN A 218 -4.41 3.73 16.45
N ILE A 219 -5.14 4.51 15.67
CA ILE A 219 -5.95 5.64 16.15
C ILE A 219 -7.43 5.28 16.19
N ASN A 220 -8.25 6.13 16.83
CA ASN A 220 -9.70 5.92 16.88
C ASN A 220 -10.31 6.07 15.47
N LYS A 221 -10.58 4.91 14.85
CA LYS A 221 -11.07 4.84 13.46
C LYS A 221 -12.40 5.55 13.27
N ASP A 222 -13.35 5.37 14.19
CA ASP A 222 -14.70 5.93 14.06
C ASP A 222 -14.68 7.44 14.13
N SER A 223 -13.92 8.01 15.10
CA SER A 223 -13.72 9.45 15.22
C SER A 223 -13.11 10.03 13.97
N LEU A 224 -12.00 9.46 13.49
CA LEU A 224 -11.31 9.95 12.30
C LEU A 224 -12.20 9.87 11.05
N VAL A 225 -12.89 8.76 10.82
CA VAL A 225 -13.78 8.58 9.67
C VAL A 225 -14.89 9.62 9.65
N ASN A 226 -15.52 9.90 10.79
CA ASN A 226 -16.58 10.89 10.90
C ASN A 226 -16.08 12.32 10.58
N GLN A 227 -14.90 12.68 11.13
CA GLN A 227 -14.28 13.96 10.82
C GLN A 227 -13.87 14.10 9.34
N LEU A 228 -13.29 13.05 8.76
CA LEU A 228 -12.91 13.04 7.34
C LEU A 228 -14.13 13.20 6.42
N LYS A 229 -15.25 12.54 6.69
CA LYS A 229 -16.50 12.72 5.95
C LYS A 229 -17.06 14.14 6.07
N THR A 230 -16.84 14.80 7.20
CA THR A 230 -17.23 16.19 7.39
C THR A 230 -16.38 17.15 6.58
N VAL A 231 -15.07 16.94 6.53
CA VAL A 231 -14.14 17.87 5.83
C VAL A 231 -14.06 17.62 4.32
N VAL A 232 -14.40 16.40 3.87
CA VAL A 232 -14.47 16.01 2.45
C VAL A 232 -15.79 15.27 2.20
N PRO A 233 -16.90 16.00 1.99
CA PRO A 233 -18.19 15.39 1.71
C PRO A 233 -18.12 14.49 0.46
N GLY A 234 -18.71 13.28 0.56
CA GLY A 234 -18.72 12.31 -0.52
C GLY A 234 -17.49 11.41 -0.63
N ILE A 235 -16.48 11.58 0.26
CA ILE A 235 -15.32 10.70 0.29
C ILE A 235 -15.72 9.25 0.61
N THR A 236 -15.20 8.32 -0.16
CA THR A 236 -15.26 6.88 0.16
C THR A 236 -14.03 6.49 0.96
N ILE A 237 -14.22 5.95 2.17
CA ILE A 237 -13.10 5.55 3.05
C ILE A 237 -13.09 4.04 3.19
N ARG A 238 -11.91 3.45 3.04
CA ARG A 238 -11.63 2.03 3.25
C ARG A 238 -10.71 1.86 4.46
N LEU A 239 -11.05 0.90 5.30
CA LEU A 239 -10.30 0.48 6.48
C LEU A 239 -9.98 -1.02 6.28
N PRO A 240 -8.86 -1.37 5.65
CA PRO A 240 -8.62 -2.77 5.25
C PRO A 240 -8.34 -3.72 6.42
N TYR A 241 -8.21 -3.23 7.66
CA TYR A 241 -7.98 -4.03 8.89
C TYR A 241 -8.78 -3.52 10.08
#